data_549ff067942faffb035216bdf921c63c
#
_entry.id   549ff067942faffb035216bdf921c63c
#
_cell.length_a   1.000
_cell.length_b   1.000
_cell.length_c   1.000
_cell.angle_alpha   90.00
_cell.angle_beta   90.00
_cell.angle_gamma   90.00
#
_symmetry.space_group_name_H-M   'P 1'
#
loop_
_entity.id
_entity.type
_entity.pdbx_description
1 polymer ?
#
loop_
_entity_poly.entity_id
_entity_poly.type
_entity_poly.pdbx_seq_one_letter_code
_entity_poly.pdbx_strand_id
1 'polypeptide(L)'
;MYPALSEIQEYLDKDGSKPFLLVEYCHSMGNGPGDFEDYFQMIQDNDKMCGGFVWEWCDHAIAHGTAENGKKIYAYGGDHGEEIHDGNFCMDGLVYPDRTVHTGLLEYKNVYRPARVVSYDKESGELVLHNYMDFDDLKDYVKISYELTQDGLVISKGKLAEVSVAPHSEGKISLNINVPENGKCYLKLIYQLKKEMPLLEKDHILGFDEIEVSQKDAKCQLAEKWLEKTSADSELQVNENDTQIHIKGREFAYTIDRRTALFTEMKFAGREYLNHPMELNIWRAPTDNDMYIKSEWRKAHYDKAYTRAYTTEVVQGKHGVKITSHASVVAETVQKILDVTITWTIDAAGKIDADIEATKDGEFPDLPRFGVRMFLDKKLADVRYFGMGPQESYRDKHQAASHGLYRANIGDLHEDYIRPQENGSHYDCEYVELNNSRYGIVASAEKAFSFNASYYTQEELEKKTHNYELTESDSVVFCVDYALNGIGSNSCGPVVLDQYRFNDVLFRFQFTLVPYVKG
;
A
#
# COMPACT_ATOMS: atom_id res chain seq x y z
N MET A 1 15.05 25.20 -3.63
CA MET A 1 14.41 24.29 -2.64
C MET A 1 13.25 23.61 -3.33
N TYR A 2 13.09 22.35 -3.13
CA TYR A 2 11.99 21.51 -3.66
C TYR A 2 11.70 21.62 -5.16
N PRO A 3 12.70 21.64 -6.04
CA PRO A 3 12.45 21.69 -7.48
C PRO A 3 11.86 20.36 -7.96
N ALA A 4 10.96 20.43 -8.93
CA ALA A 4 10.53 19.24 -9.65
C ALA A 4 11.69 18.63 -10.46
N LEU A 5 11.67 17.32 -10.72
CA LEU A 5 12.70 16.66 -11.51
C LEU A 5 12.86 17.27 -12.91
N SER A 6 11.76 17.73 -13.51
CA SER A 6 11.78 18.45 -14.80
C SER A 6 12.52 19.78 -14.72
N GLU A 7 12.42 20.52 -13.61
CA GLU A 7 13.13 21.78 -13.40
C GLU A 7 14.63 21.55 -13.21
N ILE A 8 14.98 20.45 -12.51
CA ILE A 8 16.39 20.03 -12.38
C ILE A 8 16.95 19.69 -13.75
N GLN A 9 16.24 18.88 -14.54
CA GLN A 9 16.68 18.48 -15.88
C GLN A 9 16.85 19.71 -16.79
N GLU A 10 15.91 20.66 -16.76
CA GLU A 10 16.01 21.91 -17.52
C GLU A 10 17.27 22.74 -17.16
N TYR A 11 17.64 22.76 -15.87
CA TYR A 11 18.89 23.41 -15.44
C TYR A 11 20.13 22.67 -15.96
N LEU A 12 20.15 21.33 -15.84
CA LEU A 12 21.27 20.50 -16.27
C LEU A 12 21.52 20.58 -17.79
N ASP A 13 20.46 20.74 -18.58
CA ASP A 13 20.52 20.85 -20.03
C ASP A 13 21.01 22.21 -20.51
N LYS A 14 20.72 23.30 -19.76
CA LYS A 14 21.03 24.68 -20.20
C LYS A 14 22.47 25.07 -20.02
N ASP A 15 23.04 24.91 -18.84
CA ASP A 15 24.44 25.32 -18.55
C ASP A 15 24.98 24.74 -17.26
N GLY A 16 25.33 23.54 -17.21
CA GLY A 16 25.91 22.97 -16.00
C GLY A 16 27.34 23.35 -15.69
N SER A 17 27.70 24.64 -15.73
CA SER A 17 29.04 25.11 -15.34
C SER A 17 29.30 25.03 -13.82
N LYS A 18 28.24 24.93 -13.01
CA LYS A 18 28.30 24.77 -11.55
C LYS A 18 27.60 23.47 -11.12
N PRO A 19 28.10 22.83 -10.05
CA PRO A 19 27.40 21.67 -9.48
C PRO A 19 26.02 22.09 -8.94
N PHE A 20 25.05 21.18 -9.07
CA PHE A 20 23.70 21.38 -8.56
C PHE A 20 23.56 20.67 -7.20
N LEU A 21 23.10 21.40 -6.19
CA LEU A 21 22.85 20.88 -4.85
C LEU A 21 21.40 21.13 -4.46
N LEU A 22 20.70 20.08 -4.08
CA LEU A 22 19.37 20.16 -3.48
C LEU A 22 19.50 20.56 -2.01
N VAL A 23 19.35 21.84 -1.70
CA VAL A 23 19.48 22.34 -0.33
C VAL A 23 18.32 21.90 0.56
N GLU A 24 17.17 21.61 -0.05
CA GLU A 24 16.03 20.91 0.54
C GLU A 24 15.29 20.15 -0.56
N TYR A 25 14.93 18.88 -0.28
CA TYR A 25 14.12 18.05 -1.16
C TYR A 25 13.40 16.97 -0.36
N CYS A 26 12.43 16.30 -0.96
CA CYS A 26 11.66 15.19 -0.35
C CYS A 26 11.17 15.58 1.04
N HIS A 27 10.30 16.61 1.10
CA HIS A 27 9.72 17.09 2.37
C HIS A 27 9.02 15.96 3.10
N SER A 28 9.51 15.59 4.31
CA SER A 28 9.19 14.34 5.00
C SER A 28 7.98 14.44 5.94
N MET A 29 7.01 15.29 5.60
CA MET A 29 5.87 15.59 6.46
C MET A 29 4.86 14.42 6.50
N GLY A 30 4.58 13.91 7.69
CA GLY A 30 3.60 12.86 7.93
C GLY A 30 3.91 11.57 7.17
N ASN A 31 2.90 11.01 6.48
CA ASN A 31 3.09 9.88 5.58
C ASN A 31 3.78 10.34 4.30
N GLY A 32 5.08 10.12 4.21
CA GLY A 32 5.94 10.52 3.09
C GLY A 32 7.42 10.39 3.44
N PRO A 33 8.28 10.86 2.52
CA PRO A 33 7.97 11.17 1.12
C PRO A 33 7.89 9.92 0.23
N GLY A 34 7.22 10.04 -0.91
CA GLY A 34 7.03 8.96 -1.88
C GLY A 34 7.96 9.02 -3.10
N ASP A 35 8.82 10.03 -3.22
CA ASP A 35 9.59 10.30 -4.43
C ASP A 35 11.12 10.19 -4.24
N PHE A 36 11.58 9.55 -3.17
CA PHE A 36 13.00 9.35 -2.88
C PHE A 36 13.75 8.63 -4.01
N GLU A 37 13.15 7.59 -4.56
CA GLU A 37 13.78 6.78 -5.60
C GLU A 37 14.05 7.60 -6.86
N ASP A 38 13.09 8.42 -7.28
CA ASP A 38 13.19 9.22 -8.50
C ASP A 38 14.26 10.31 -8.36
N TYR A 39 14.37 10.97 -7.20
CA TYR A 39 15.45 11.91 -6.91
C TYR A 39 16.82 11.20 -6.81
N PHE A 40 16.87 10.02 -6.20
CA PHE A 40 18.11 9.24 -6.15
C PHE A 40 18.63 8.92 -7.56
N GLN A 41 17.77 8.44 -8.45
CA GLN A 41 18.14 8.16 -9.84
C GLN A 41 18.64 9.44 -10.54
N MET A 42 17.92 10.56 -10.41
CA MET A 42 18.33 11.84 -10.98
C MET A 42 19.73 12.27 -10.48
N ILE A 43 20.00 12.09 -9.20
CA ILE A 43 21.32 12.43 -8.61
C ILE A 43 22.41 11.53 -9.17
N GLN A 44 22.16 10.21 -9.27
CA GLN A 44 23.17 9.26 -9.70
C GLN A 44 23.45 9.32 -11.21
N ASP A 45 22.45 9.64 -12.01
CA ASP A 45 22.58 9.68 -13.49
C ASP A 45 23.25 10.97 -13.99
N ASN A 46 23.54 11.94 -13.13
CA ASN A 46 24.05 13.25 -13.53
C ASN A 46 25.29 13.67 -12.73
N ASP A 47 26.45 13.65 -13.36
CA ASP A 47 27.75 14.04 -12.77
C ASP A 47 27.77 15.46 -12.20
N LYS A 48 26.83 16.31 -12.58
CA LYS A 48 26.72 17.69 -12.09
C LYS A 48 25.91 17.79 -10.80
N MET A 49 25.17 16.74 -10.44
CA MET A 49 24.45 16.66 -9.17
C MET A 49 25.40 16.28 -8.04
N CYS A 50 25.45 17.07 -6.98
CA CYS A 50 26.28 16.73 -5.82
C CYS A 50 25.48 16.20 -4.63
N GLY A 51 24.20 15.86 -4.83
CA GLY A 51 23.33 15.32 -3.80
C GLY A 51 22.33 16.33 -3.24
N GLY A 52 21.81 16.06 -2.05
CA GLY A 52 20.79 16.89 -1.43
C GLY A 52 20.60 16.63 0.05
N PHE A 53 19.83 17.51 0.68
CA PHE A 53 19.46 17.43 2.09
C PHE A 53 17.95 17.23 2.19
N VAL A 54 17.53 16.10 2.75
CA VAL A 54 16.12 15.83 3.05
C VAL A 54 15.65 16.79 4.14
N TRP A 55 14.51 17.41 3.95
CA TRP A 55 13.86 18.19 4.98
C TRP A 55 12.75 17.37 5.63
N GLU A 56 12.87 16.95 6.93
CA GLU A 56 14.08 17.13 7.71
C GLU A 56 14.37 15.91 8.60
N TRP A 57 15.23 16.08 9.62
CA TRP A 57 15.66 14.96 10.45
C TRP A 57 14.60 14.52 11.46
N CYS A 58 13.96 15.46 12.16
CA CYS A 58 13.15 15.12 13.33
C CYS A 58 11.93 16.00 13.45
N ASP A 59 10.78 15.39 13.74
CA ASP A 59 9.58 16.11 14.14
C ASP A 59 9.84 17.04 15.32
N HIS A 60 9.47 18.30 15.19
CA HIS A 60 9.62 19.32 16.22
C HIS A 60 8.35 19.48 17.05
N ALA A 61 7.97 18.46 17.82
CA ALA A 61 6.87 18.55 18.77
C ALA A 61 7.38 18.49 20.22
N ILE A 62 6.62 19.09 21.11
CA ILE A 62 6.95 19.14 22.54
C ILE A 62 6.13 18.10 23.30
N ALA A 63 6.80 17.26 24.08
CA ALA A 63 6.13 16.26 24.89
C ALA A 63 5.43 16.89 26.10
N HIS A 64 4.11 16.72 26.19
CA HIS A 64 3.24 17.23 27.25
C HIS A 64 2.71 16.12 28.20
N GLY A 65 3.38 14.98 28.25
CA GLY A 65 2.99 13.86 29.09
C GLY A 65 2.29 12.74 28.32
N THR A 66 1.31 12.11 28.98
CA THR A 66 0.64 10.90 28.45
C THR A 66 -0.87 11.06 28.59
N ALA A 67 -1.62 10.74 27.56
CA ALA A 67 -3.06 10.72 27.55
C ALA A 67 -3.63 9.53 28.34
N GLU A 68 -4.92 9.52 28.62
CA GLU A 68 -5.61 8.44 29.36
C GLU A 68 -5.48 7.07 28.67
N ASN A 69 -5.39 7.05 27.34
CA ASN A 69 -5.19 5.84 26.54
C ASN A 69 -3.73 5.35 26.48
N GLY A 70 -2.82 5.99 27.22
CA GLY A 70 -1.41 5.62 27.28
C GLY A 70 -0.53 6.19 26.15
N LYS A 71 -1.09 6.90 25.16
CA LYS A 71 -0.31 7.54 24.10
C LYS A 71 0.38 8.80 24.60
N LYS A 72 1.58 9.08 24.10
CA LYS A 72 2.28 10.33 24.37
C LYS A 72 1.53 11.50 23.75
N ILE A 73 1.44 12.59 24.50
CA ILE A 73 0.90 13.86 24.01
C ILE A 73 2.08 14.66 23.44
N TYR A 74 2.07 14.86 22.14
CA TYR A 74 2.99 15.73 21.43
C TYR A 74 2.24 16.96 20.96
N ALA A 75 2.67 18.14 21.42
CA ALA A 75 2.11 19.42 21.04
C ALA A 75 2.92 20.07 19.92
N TYR A 76 2.21 20.60 18.92
CA TYR A 76 2.78 21.32 17.79
C TYR A 76 2.15 22.71 17.62
N GLY A 77 2.32 23.39 16.50
CA GLY A 77 1.89 24.77 16.32
C GLY A 77 0.40 25.03 16.62
N GLY A 78 0.12 25.96 17.53
CA GLY A 78 -1.22 26.32 18.01
C GLY A 78 -1.60 25.70 19.36
N ASP A 79 -0.94 24.61 19.77
CA ASP A 79 -1.31 23.87 20.99
C ASP A 79 -0.90 24.58 22.28
N HIS A 80 -0.03 25.56 22.19
CA HIS A 80 0.43 26.37 23.35
C HIS A 80 -0.37 27.68 23.51
N GLY A 81 -1.40 27.89 22.66
CA GLY A 81 -2.22 29.09 22.68
C GLY A 81 -1.60 30.28 21.94
N GLU A 82 -0.59 30.05 21.13
CA GLU A 82 -0.03 31.06 20.23
C GLU A 82 -1.00 31.37 19.08
N GLU A 83 -1.15 32.66 18.75
CA GLU A 83 -2.07 33.11 17.69
C GLU A 83 -1.46 32.96 16.27
N ILE A 84 -0.12 33.03 16.14
CA ILE A 84 0.57 32.94 14.88
C ILE A 84 1.35 31.63 14.85
N HIS A 85 0.91 30.68 14.02
CA HIS A 85 1.53 29.38 13.86
C HIS A 85 1.15 28.73 12.52
N ASP A 86 1.93 27.75 12.08
CA ASP A 86 1.70 26.97 10.85
C ASP A 86 1.17 25.54 11.15
N GLY A 87 0.54 25.34 12.33
CA GLY A 87 -0.02 24.04 12.72
C GLY A 87 1.06 22.96 12.79
N ASN A 88 0.83 21.85 12.10
CA ASN A 88 1.74 20.71 12.07
C ASN A 88 2.90 20.83 11.04
N PHE A 89 3.18 22.02 10.50
CA PHE A 89 4.32 22.26 9.60
C PHE A 89 5.70 22.24 10.30
N CYS A 90 5.79 21.52 11.37
CA CYS A 90 6.99 21.16 12.11
C CYS A 90 7.03 19.64 12.40
N MET A 91 6.09 18.90 11.81
CA MET A 91 6.00 17.43 11.90
C MET A 91 6.45 16.83 10.57
N ASP A 92 7.66 17.14 10.17
CA ASP A 92 8.25 16.90 8.86
C ASP A 92 9.58 16.15 8.93
N GLY A 93 9.79 15.43 10.06
CA GLY A 93 10.99 14.66 10.33
C GLY A 93 10.98 13.24 9.76
N LEU A 94 12.18 12.71 9.53
CA LEU A 94 12.42 11.29 9.25
C LEU A 94 12.31 10.43 10.53
N VAL A 95 12.31 11.07 11.71
CA VAL A 95 12.09 10.42 13.01
C VAL A 95 11.09 11.22 13.84
N TYR A 96 10.37 10.53 14.71
CA TYR A 96 9.49 11.11 15.72
C TYR A 96 10.27 11.96 16.74
N PRO A 97 9.62 12.80 17.57
CA PRO A 97 10.29 13.64 18.56
C PRO A 97 11.15 12.85 19.56
N ASP A 98 10.81 11.60 19.84
CA ASP A 98 11.57 10.70 20.70
C ASP A 98 12.67 9.89 19.99
N ARG A 99 12.89 10.18 18.70
CA ARG A 99 13.87 9.52 17.81
C ARG A 99 13.48 8.11 17.38
N THR A 100 12.27 7.66 17.62
CA THR A 100 11.76 6.46 16.93
C THR A 100 11.63 6.75 15.43
N VAL A 101 11.78 5.71 14.62
CA VAL A 101 11.94 5.83 13.16
C VAL A 101 10.57 5.95 12.48
N HIS A 102 10.39 6.92 11.61
CA HIS A 102 9.29 6.95 10.65
C HIS A 102 9.50 5.95 9.52
N THR A 103 8.42 5.52 8.86
CA THR A 103 8.50 4.66 7.67
C THR A 103 9.29 5.35 6.53
N GLY A 104 9.26 6.67 6.44
CA GLY A 104 10.05 7.46 5.50
C GLY A 104 11.58 7.30 5.67
N LEU A 105 12.08 7.12 6.91
CA LEU A 105 13.51 6.85 7.13
C LEU A 105 13.90 5.43 6.67
N LEU A 106 13.01 4.45 6.82
CA LEU A 106 13.24 3.10 6.32
C LEU A 106 13.29 3.08 4.79
N GLU A 107 12.41 3.85 4.16
CA GLU A 107 12.41 4.09 2.70
C GLU A 107 13.73 4.72 2.26
N TYR A 108 14.12 5.84 2.86
CA TYR A 108 15.37 6.53 2.60
C TYR A 108 16.59 5.61 2.74
N LYS A 109 16.65 4.81 3.82
CA LYS A 109 17.72 3.84 4.07
C LYS A 109 17.89 2.86 2.90
N ASN A 110 16.79 2.31 2.39
CA ASN A 110 16.88 1.34 1.31
C ASN A 110 17.12 1.98 -0.06
N VAL A 111 16.62 3.19 -0.28
CA VAL A 111 16.94 3.98 -1.49
C VAL A 111 18.45 4.24 -1.57
N TYR A 112 19.10 4.62 -0.47
CA TYR A 112 20.54 4.93 -0.42
C TYR A 112 21.42 3.71 -0.03
N ARG A 113 20.97 2.48 -0.34
CA ARG A 113 21.81 1.29 -0.14
C ARG A 113 23.10 1.34 -0.97
N PRO A 114 24.22 0.78 -0.48
CA PRO A 114 25.55 0.95 -1.08
C PRO A 114 25.72 0.27 -2.43
N ALA A 115 24.91 -0.71 -2.73
CA ALA A 115 24.92 -1.43 -4.01
C ALA A 115 23.51 -1.73 -4.48
N ARG A 116 23.36 -1.88 -5.80
CA ARG A 116 22.09 -2.27 -6.43
C ARG A 116 22.30 -3.31 -7.51
N VAL A 117 21.30 -4.14 -7.70
CA VAL A 117 21.24 -5.05 -8.83
C VAL A 117 20.92 -4.26 -10.10
N VAL A 118 21.78 -4.43 -11.11
CA VAL A 118 21.54 -3.92 -12.46
C VAL A 118 20.75 -4.95 -13.28
N SER A 119 21.15 -6.22 -13.18
CA SER A 119 20.48 -7.32 -13.87
C SER A 119 20.78 -8.66 -13.21
N TYR A 120 19.86 -9.60 -13.37
CA TYR A 120 20.06 -11.01 -13.03
C TYR A 120 19.49 -11.88 -14.13
N ASP A 121 20.36 -12.72 -14.72
CA ASP A 121 19.97 -13.76 -15.67
C ASP A 121 19.88 -15.10 -14.94
N LYS A 122 18.67 -15.59 -14.73
CA LYS A 122 18.42 -16.85 -14.02
C LYS A 122 18.92 -18.11 -14.77
N GLU A 123 19.09 -18.03 -16.09
CA GLU A 123 19.54 -19.17 -16.90
C GLU A 123 21.05 -19.37 -16.81
N SER A 124 21.81 -18.28 -16.92
CA SER A 124 23.27 -18.30 -16.79
C SER A 124 23.74 -18.17 -15.35
N GLY A 125 22.89 -17.67 -14.46
CA GLY A 125 23.25 -17.31 -13.09
C GLY A 125 24.12 -16.04 -13.01
N GLU A 126 24.20 -15.23 -14.06
CA GLU A 126 24.95 -13.98 -14.04
C GLU A 126 24.15 -12.90 -13.30
N LEU A 127 24.73 -12.36 -12.23
CA LEU A 127 24.24 -11.24 -11.47
C LEU A 127 25.19 -10.05 -11.66
N VAL A 128 24.67 -8.93 -12.09
CA VAL A 128 25.42 -7.66 -12.23
C VAL A 128 25.02 -6.72 -11.11
N LEU A 129 26.02 -6.22 -10.38
CA LEU A 129 25.86 -5.24 -9.29
C LEU A 129 26.55 -3.94 -9.66
N HIS A 130 25.92 -2.82 -9.33
CA HIS A 130 26.53 -1.49 -9.35
C HIS A 130 26.89 -1.08 -7.91
N ASN A 131 28.11 -0.54 -7.74
CA ASN A 131 28.58 0.04 -6.47
C ASN A 131 28.35 1.56 -6.48
N TYR A 132 27.48 2.05 -5.60
CA TYR A 132 27.15 3.48 -5.47
C TYR A 132 28.02 4.21 -4.44
N MET A 133 28.99 3.53 -3.82
CA MET A 133 29.91 4.20 -2.89
C MET A 133 30.96 5.01 -3.66
N ASP A 134 31.43 6.13 -3.05
CA ASP A 134 32.38 7.05 -3.69
C ASP A 134 33.84 6.63 -3.49
N PHE A 135 34.16 5.91 -2.42
CA PHE A 135 35.57 5.70 -2.00
C PHE A 135 35.93 4.22 -1.79
N ASP A 136 34.96 3.36 -1.47
CA ASP A 136 35.22 2.00 -1.06
C ASP A 136 34.87 0.99 -2.17
N ASP A 137 35.74 0.01 -2.37
CA ASP A 137 35.42 -1.18 -3.16
C ASP A 137 34.36 -2.00 -2.40
N LEU A 138 33.37 -2.52 -3.10
CA LEU A 138 32.24 -3.25 -2.51
C LEU A 138 32.70 -4.39 -1.60
N LYS A 139 33.76 -5.14 -1.97
CA LYS A 139 34.31 -6.24 -1.16
C LYS A 139 34.87 -5.80 0.20
N ASP A 140 35.28 -4.55 0.35
CA ASP A 140 35.90 -4.05 1.57
C ASP A 140 34.87 -3.57 2.60
N TYR A 141 33.69 -3.17 2.14
CA TYR A 141 32.63 -2.57 2.96
C TYR A 141 31.44 -3.49 3.17
N VAL A 142 31.00 -4.25 2.14
CA VAL A 142 29.75 -5.01 2.13
C VAL A 142 30.01 -6.51 2.08
N LYS A 143 29.24 -7.28 2.82
CA LYS A 143 29.00 -8.69 2.55
C LYS A 143 27.57 -8.88 2.09
N ILE A 144 27.35 -9.79 1.14
CA ILE A 144 26.05 -9.99 0.53
C ILE A 144 25.57 -11.40 0.88
N SER A 145 24.36 -11.48 1.39
CA SER A 145 23.60 -12.72 1.53
C SER A 145 22.37 -12.69 0.65
N TYR A 146 21.81 -13.86 0.35
CA TYR A 146 20.58 -13.95 -0.42
C TYR A 146 19.55 -14.84 0.26
N GLU A 147 18.29 -14.56 -0.04
CA GLU A 147 17.13 -15.39 0.24
C GLU A 147 16.33 -15.57 -1.04
N LEU A 148 15.99 -16.81 -1.37
CA LEU A 148 15.02 -17.14 -2.40
C LEU A 148 13.71 -17.51 -1.71
N THR A 149 12.64 -16.81 -2.07
CA THR A 149 11.31 -17.08 -1.55
C THR A 149 10.43 -17.71 -2.62
N GLN A 150 9.44 -18.49 -2.18
CA GLN A 150 8.31 -18.96 -2.98
C GLN A 150 7.03 -18.65 -2.18
N ASP A 151 6.10 -17.92 -2.79
CA ASP A 151 4.88 -17.43 -2.15
C ASP A 151 5.14 -16.79 -0.76
N GLY A 152 6.23 -16.03 -0.67
CA GLY A 152 6.67 -15.32 0.52
C GLY A 152 7.36 -16.16 1.59
N LEU A 153 7.55 -17.46 1.38
CA LEU A 153 8.29 -18.33 2.30
C LEU A 153 9.72 -18.55 1.79
N VAL A 154 10.69 -18.35 2.66
CA VAL A 154 12.12 -18.61 2.33
C VAL A 154 12.33 -20.09 2.10
N ILE A 155 12.73 -20.47 0.86
CA ILE A 155 13.01 -21.85 0.45
C ILE A 155 14.51 -22.13 0.30
N SER A 156 15.31 -21.09 0.08
CA SER A 156 16.78 -21.19 0.02
C SER A 156 17.41 -19.90 0.51
N LYS A 157 18.59 -20.02 1.10
CA LYS A 157 19.40 -18.87 1.52
C LYS A 157 20.89 -19.20 1.49
N GLY A 158 21.70 -18.18 1.28
CA GLY A 158 23.15 -18.35 1.24
C GLY A 158 23.90 -17.03 1.29
N LYS A 159 25.20 -17.11 1.04
CA LYS A 159 26.09 -15.94 0.97
C LYS A 159 26.73 -15.91 -0.41
N LEU A 160 26.87 -14.74 -0.98
CA LEU A 160 27.64 -14.54 -2.20
C LEU A 160 29.14 -14.56 -1.90
N ALA A 161 29.92 -14.98 -2.89
CA ALA A 161 31.36 -14.79 -2.86
C ALA A 161 31.70 -13.29 -2.83
N GLU A 162 32.84 -12.95 -2.25
CA GLU A 162 33.30 -11.55 -2.30
C GLU A 162 33.56 -11.13 -3.73
N VAL A 163 33.03 -9.98 -4.12
CA VAL A 163 33.23 -9.39 -5.43
C VAL A 163 33.86 -8.03 -5.29
N SER A 164 34.94 -7.79 -6.04
CA SER A 164 35.56 -6.48 -6.16
C SER A 164 34.77 -5.70 -7.21
N VAL A 165 34.14 -4.63 -6.77
CA VAL A 165 33.46 -3.65 -7.61
C VAL A 165 33.93 -2.28 -7.16
N ALA A 166 34.71 -1.61 -7.99
CA ALA A 166 35.23 -0.27 -7.67
C ALA A 166 34.08 0.75 -7.52
N PRO A 167 34.32 1.87 -6.85
CA PRO A 167 33.34 2.96 -6.78
C PRO A 167 32.77 3.32 -8.16
N HIS A 168 31.46 3.60 -8.20
CA HIS A 168 30.71 3.98 -9.42
C HIS A 168 30.93 3.05 -10.62
N SER A 169 31.08 1.73 -10.34
CA SER A 169 31.34 0.73 -11.37
C SER A 169 30.42 -0.47 -11.21
N GLU A 170 30.35 -1.26 -12.26
CA GLU A 170 29.63 -2.54 -12.27
C GLU A 170 30.58 -3.72 -12.08
N GLY A 171 30.08 -4.76 -11.45
CA GLY A 171 30.77 -6.04 -11.31
C GLY A 171 29.84 -7.22 -11.46
N LYS A 172 30.40 -8.33 -11.98
CA LYS A 172 29.66 -9.56 -12.24
C LYS A 172 29.96 -10.63 -11.19
N ILE A 173 28.91 -11.30 -10.76
CA ILE A 173 28.96 -12.44 -9.85
C ILE A 173 28.17 -13.60 -10.44
N SER A 174 28.61 -14.83 -10.19
CA SER A 174 27.82 -16.01 -10.50
C SER A 174 26.97 -16.40 -9.29
N LEU A 175 25.65 -16.42 -9.46
CA LEU A 175 24.67 -16.87 -8.48
C LEU A 175 23.70 -17.87 -9.12
N ASN A 176 23.98 -19.15 -8.98
CA ASN A 176 23.09 -20.19 -9.46
C ASN A 176 22.09 -20.57 -8.38
N ILE A 177 20.82 -20.30 -8.62
CA ILE A 177 19.71 -20.68 -7.76
C ILE A 177 18.75 -21.61 -8.51
N ASN A 178 18.13 -22.52 -7.78
CA ASN A 178 17.10 -23.38 -8.34
C ASN A 178 15.72 -22.75 -8.07
N VAL A 179 15.15 -22.11 -9.10
CA VAL A 179 13.84 -21.47 -9.02
C VAL A 179 12.75 -22.51 -9.24
N PRO A 180 11.76 -22.65 -8.34
CA PRO A 180 10.61 -23.53 -8.54
C PRO A 180 9.83 -23.25 -9.82
N GLU A 181 9.18 -24.27 -10.36
CA GLU A 181 8.32 -24.12 -11.54
C GLU A 181 6.99 -23.39 -11.23
N ASN A 182 6.53 -23.49 -9.99
CA ASN A 182 5.24 -22.93 -9.55
C ASN A 182 5.45 -21.89 -8.44
N GLY A 183 4.43 -21.05 -8.25
CA GLY A 183 4.41 -20.01 -7.21
C GLY A 183 5.19 -18.76 -7.58
N LYS A 184 4.94 -17.69 -6.88
CA LYS A 184 5.68 -16.42 -7.00
C LYS A 184 7.01 -16.53 -6.28
N CYS A 185 8.10 -16.34 -7.02
CA CYS A 185 9.46 -16.48 -6.52
C CYS A 185 10.20 -15.15 -6.59
N TYR A 186 10.81 -14.76 -5.47
CA TYR A 186 11.62 -13.54 -5.37
C TYR A 186 12.99 -13.89 -4.83
N LEU A 187 14.03 -13.32 -5.48
CA LEU A 187 15.40 -13.35 -5.00
C LEU A 187 15.68 -12.02 -4.27
N LYS A 188 15.89 -12.09 -2.97
CA LYS A 188 16.27 -10.95 -2.15
C LYS A 188 17.77 -11.00 -1.86
N LEU A 189 18.49 -9.94 -2.22
CA LEU A 189 19.90 -9.74 -1.87
C LEU A 189 19.98 -8.78 -0.70
N ILE A 190 20.66 -9.18 0.36
CA ILE A 190 20.77 -8.41 1.60
C ILE A 190 22.20 -7.92 1.75
N TYR A 191 22.37 -6.61 1.78
CA TYR A 191 23.65 -5.93 1.96
C TYR A 191 23.92 -5.69 3.44
N GLN A 192 25.01 -6.21 3.95
CA GLN A 192 25.37 -6.12 5.37
C GLN A 192 26.76 -5.54 5.54
N LEU A 193 26.93 -4.73 6.57
CA LEU A 193 28.22 -4.15 6.92
C LEU A 193 29.25 -5.26 7.24
N LYS A 194 30.40 -5.24 6.57
CA LYS A 194 31.41 -6.29 6.69
C LYS A 194 32.21 -6.21 7.98
N LYS A 195 32.49 -5.00 8.47
CA LYS A 195 33.29 -4.72 9.67
C LYS A 195 32.54 -3.72 10.55
N GLU A 196 32.79 -3.78 11.83
CA GLU A 196 32.30 -2.77 12.76
C GLU A 196 32.81 -1.38 12.40
N MET A 197 31.95 -0.40 12.51
CA MET A 197 32.23 1.03 12.30
C MET A 197 31.73 1.85 13.51
N PRO A 198 32.15 3.10 13.67
CA PRO A 198 31.56 3.98 14.68
C PRO A 198 30.03 4.02 14.54
N LEU A 199 29.30 3.71 15.62
CA LEU A 199 27.84 3.67 15.72
C LEU A 199 27.14 2.54 14.95
N LEU A 200 27.85 1.69 14.21
CA LEU A 200 27.27 0.57 13.48
C LEU A 200 28.01 -0.73 13.80
N GLU A 201 27.27 -1.72 14.23
CA GLU A 201 27.83 -3.06 14.48
C GLU A 201 28.10 -3.80 13.16
N LYS A 202 29.05 -4.73 13.21
CA LYS A 202 29.23 -5.71 12.13
C LYS A 202 27.89 -6.42 11.88
N ASP A 203 27.62 -6.71 10.61
CA ASP A 203 26.41 -7.37 10.14
C ASP A 203 25.14 -6.49 10.16
N HIS A 204 25.28 -5.19 10.48
CA HIS A 204 24.18 -4.24 10.31
C HIS A 204 23.67 -4.26 8.85
N ILE A 205 22.35 -4.39 8.68
CA ILE A 205 21.72 -4.39 7.35
C ILE A 205 21.73 -2.96 6.79
N LEU A 206 22.45 -2.79 5.69
CA LEU A 206 22.58 -1.51 4.98
C LEU A 206 21.41 -1.28 4.01
N GLY A 207 20.84 -2.36 3.49
CA GLY A 207 19.70 -2.35 2.58
C GLY A 207 19.58 -3.69 1.86
N PHE A 208 18.68 -3.74 0.88
CA PHE A 208 18.44 -4.95 0.09
C PHE A 208 17.94 -4.60 -1.32
N ASP A 209 18.11 -5.54 -2.24
CA ASP A 209 17.39 -5.60 -3.52
C ASP A 209 16.45 -6.80 -3.54
N GLU A 210 15.36 -6.68 -4.27
CA GLU A 210 14.45 -7.76 -4.56
C GLU A 210 14.21 -7.87 -6.06
N ILE A 211 14.26 -9.08 -6.60
CA ILE A 211 14.07 -9.37 -8.01
C ILE A 211 13.03 -10.48 -8.13
N GLU A 212 12.00 -10.27 -8.92
CA GLU A 212 11.10 -11.36 -9.29
C GLU A 212 11.83 -12.32 -10.24
N VAL A 213 11.93 -13.59 -9.84
CA VAL A 213 12.57 -14.66 -10.61
C VAL A 213 11.60 -15.78 -10.98
N SER A 214 10.31 -15.59 -10.75
CA SER A 214 9.23 -16.52 -11.06
C SER A 214 9.33 -17.04 -12.51
N GLN A 215 8.75 -18.22 -12.76
CA GLN A 215 8.50 -18.65 -14.12
C GLN A 215 7.45 -17.74 -14.77
N LYS A 216 7.47 -17.69 -16.10
CA LYS A 216 6.48 -16.90 -16.83
C LYS A 216 5.07 -17.36 -16.46
N ASP A 217 4.17 -16.41 -16.21
CA ASP A 217 2.78 -16.64 -15.82
C ASP A 217 2.58 -17.39 -14.48
N ALA A 218 3.62 -17.45 -13.63
CA ALA A 218 3.51 -18.00 -12.29
C ALA A 218 2.54 -17.17 -11.42
N LYS A 219 1.71 -17.87 -10.66
CA LYS A 219 0.72 -17.27 -9.76
C LYS A 219 1.02 -17.65 -8.31
N CYS A 220 0.64 -16.80 -7.38
CA CYS A 220 0.69 -17.13 -5.97
C CYS A 220 -0.26 -18.29 -5.66
N GLN A 221 0.29 -19.42 -5.20
CA GLN A 221 -0.50 -20.62 -4.89
C GLN A 221 -1.47 -20.41 -3.73
N LEU A 222 -1.17 -19.47 -2.83
CA LEU A 222 -2.07 -19.09 -1.75
C LEU A 222 -3.33 -18.39 -2.29
N ALA A 223 -3.16 -17.51 -3.29
CA ALA A 223 -4.27 -16.86 -3.98
C ALA A 223 -5.06 -17.87 -4.83
N GLU A 224 -4.37 -18.67 -5.65
CA GLU A 224 -5.01 -19.66 -6.54
C GLU A 224 -5.97 -20.58 -5.81
N LYS A 225 -5.58 -21.08 -4.64
CA LYS A 225 -6.45 -21.95 -3.80
C LYS A 225 -7.84 -21.35 -3.55
N TRP A 226 -7.95 -20.03 -3.43
CA TRP A 226 -9.21 -19.33 -3.17
C TRP A 226 -9.92 -18.88 -4.45
N LEU A 227 -9.18 -18.77 -5.55
CA LEU A 227 -9.74 -18.43 -6.86
C LEU A 227 -10.37 -19.65 -7.56
N GLU A 228 -9.98 -20.86 -7.21
CA GLU A 228 -10.53 -22.09 -7.79
C GLU A 228 -12.06 -22.17 -7.63
N LYS A 229 -12.73 -22.69 -8.66
CA LYS A 229 -14.19 -22.88 -8.62
C LYS A 229 -14.55 -24.02 -7.67
N THR A 230 -15.41 -23.71 -6.74
CA THR A 230 -15.94 -24.71 -5.81
C THR A 230 -17.09 -25.49 -6.47
N SER A 231 -17.00 -26.80 -6.48
CA SER A 231 -18.05 -27.69 -7.00
C SER A 231 -19.02 -28.13 -5.89
N ALA A 232 -19.78 -27.19 -5.35
CA ALA A 232 -20.84 -27.57 -4.40
C ALA A 232 -22.16 -27.84 -5.17
N ASP A 233 -22.68 -29.07 -5.10
CA ASP A 233 -24.02 -29.44 -5.61
C ASP A 233 -25.09 -29.04 -4.59
N SER A 234 -25.29 -27.76 -4.34
CA SER A 234 -26.38 -27.26 -3.50
C SER A 234 -27.16 -26.18 -4.23
N GLU A 235 -28.50 -26.27 -4.14
CA GLU A 235 -29.36 -25.23 -4.71
C GLU A 235 -29.25 -23.94 -3.90
N LEU A 236 -29.11 -22.82 -4.60
CA LEU A 236 -29.23 -21.48 -4.04
C LEU A 236 -30.71 -21.06 -4.05
N GLN A 237 -31.12 -20.41 -2.98
CA GLN A 237 -32.39 -19.70 -2.92
C GLN A 237 -32.14 -18.22 -3.12
N VAL A 238 -32.70 -17.68 -4.17
CA VAL A 238 -32.62 -16.23 -4.46
C VAL A 238 -34.01 -15.65 -4.35
N ASN A 239 -34.20 -14.68 -3.46
CA ASN A 239 -35.46 -13.97 -3.28
C ASN A 239 -35.21 -12.48 -3.46
N GLU A 240 -36.04 -11.84 -4.28
CA GLU A 240 -35.94 -10.45 -4.61
C GLU A 240 -37.17 -9.67 -4.16
N ASN A 241 -36.98 -8.45 -3.70
CA ASN A 241 -38.02 -7.45 -3.54
C ASN A 241 -37.56 -6.12 -4.15
N ASP A 242 -38.32 -5.06 -3.98
CA ASP A 242 -38.03 -3.75 -4.58
C ASP A 242 -36.70 -3.12 -4.12
N THR A 243 -36.19 -3.52 -2.95
CA THR A 243 -35.03 -2.89 -2.31
C THR A 243 -33.88 -3.83 -2.08
N GLN A 244 -34.09 -5.14 -2.04
CA GLN A 244 -33.09 -6.10 -1.61
C GLN A 244 -33.10 -7.38 -2.46
N ILE A 245 -31.93 -7.99 -2.56
CA ILE A 245 -31.71 -9.33 -3.11
C ILE A 245 -31.12 -10.19 -2.00
N HIS A 246 -31.87 -11.23 -1.62
CA HIS A 246 -31.47 -12.19 -0.59
C HIS A 246 -30.99 -13.47 -1.27
N ILE A 247 -29.74 -13.86 -1.00
CA ILE A 247 -29.10 -15.06 -1.53
C ILE A 247 -28.79 -15.98 -0.35
N LYS A 248 -29.38 -17.17 -0.36
CA LYS A 248 -29.20 -18.16 0.69
C LYS A 248 -28.69 -19.47 0.12
N GLY A 249 -27.56 -19.92 0.59
CA GLY A 249 -27.02 -21.25 0.39
C GLY A 249 -27.14 -22.10 1.65
N ARG A 250 -26.49 -23.25 1.66
CA ARG A 250 -26.52 -24.18 2.79
C ARG A 250 -25.95 -23.57 4.08
N GLU A 251 -24.82 -22.85 3.96
CA GLU A 251 -24.09 -22.33 5.11
C GLU A 251 -24.00 -20.81 5.13
N PHE A 252 -24.56 -20.13 4.14
CA PHE A 252 -24.47 -18.67 4.04
C PHE A 252 -25.82 -18.02 3.73
N ALA A 253 -25.92 -16.76 4.08
CA ALA A 253 -27.01 -15.88 3.70
C ALA A 253 -26.46 -14.46 3.50
N TYR A 254 -26.60 -13.94 2.30
CA TYR A 254 -26.15 -12.60 1.93
C TYR A 254 -27.32 -11.74 1.48
N THR A 255 -27.22 -10.45 1.76
CA THR A 255 -28.20 -9.46 1.32
C THR A 255 -27.49 -8.35 0.57
N ILE A 256 -27.96 -8.05 -0.64
CA ILE A 256 -27.50 -6.92 -1.45
C ILE A 256 -28.62 -5.88 -1.53
N ASP A 257 -28.28 -4.61 -1.28
CA ASP A 257 -29.19 -3.50 -1.47
C ASP A 257 -29.23 -3.11 -2.98
N ARG A 258 -30.42 -3.13 -3.58
CA ARG A 258 -30.60 -2.78 -5.01
C ARG A 258 -30.34 -1.30 -5.31
N ARG A 259 -30.34 -0.43 -4.31
CA ARG A 259 -30.09 1.01 -4.46
C ARG A 259 -28.61 1.33 -4.55
N THR A 260 -27.76 0.49 -3.97
CA THR A 260 -26.31 0.67 -3.95
C THR A 260 -25.56 -0.41 -4.73
N ALA A 261 -26.21 -1.56 -4.99
CA ALA A 261 -25.60 -2.77 -5.55
C ALA A 261 -24.54 -3.43 -4.65
N LEU A 262 -24.52 -3.13 -3.36
CA LEU A 262 -23.50 -3.56 -2.40
C LEU A 262 -24.12 -4.40 -1.28
N PHE A 263 -23.29 -5.22 -0.64
CA PHE A 263 -23.70 -6.08 0.45
C PHE A 263 -24.06 -5.27 1.70
N THR A 264 -25.20 -5.57 2.29
CA THR A 264 -25.64 -5.03 3.58
C THR A 264 -25.53 -6.05 4.69
N GLU A 265 -25.56 -7.35 4.35
CA GLU A 265 -25.41 -8.46 5.30
C GLU A 265 -24.58 -9.57 4.65
N MET A 266 -23.64 -10.11 5.41
CA MET A 266 -22.85 -11.28 5.02
C MET A 266 -22.78 -12.25 6.19
N LYS A 267 -23.65 -13.27 6.17
CA LYS A 267 -23.66 -14.36 7.14
C LYS A 267 -23.05 -15.63 6.56
N PHE A 268 -22.13 -16.23 7.29
CA PHE A 268 -21.54 -17.51 6.95
C PHE A 268 -21.43 -18.42 8.19
N ALA A 269 -21.89 -19.68 8.09
CA ALA A 269 -21.94 -20.63 9.21
C ALA A 269 -22.58 -20.04 10.48
N GLY A 270 -23.66 -19.27 10.33
CA GLY A 270 -24.40 -18.63 11.41
C GLY A 270 -23.76 -17.40 12.02
N ARG A 271 -22.66 -16.85 11.44
CA ARG A 271 -21.95 -15.68 11.93
C ARG A 271 -22.14 -14.52 10.98
N GLU A 272 -22.34 -13.32 11.52
CA GLU A 272 -22.30 -12.07 10.77
C GLU A 272 -20.85 -11.63 10.57
N TYR A 273 -20.51 -11.23 9.34
CA TYR A 273 -19.19 -10.71 8.97
C TYR A 273 -19.19 -9.20 8.81
N LEU A 274 -20.31 -8.60 8.37
CA LEU A 274 -20.47 -7.16 8.22
C LEU A 274 -21.24 -6.57 9.40
N ASN A 275 -20.62 -5.63 10.12
CA ASN A 275 -21.30 -4.82 11.13
C ASN A 275 -22.08 -3.65 10.49
N HIS A 276 -21.58 -3.14 9.36
CA HIS A 276 -22.19 -2.06 8.58
C HIS A 276 -22.17 -2.42 7.09
N PRO A 277 -23.04 -1.81 6.26
CA PRO A 277 -23.05 -2.05 4.82
C PRO A 277 -21.69 -1.81 4.17
N MET A 278 -21.36 -2.64 3.16
CA MET A 278 -20.20 -2.45 2.29
C MET A 278 -20.35 -1.15 1.51
N GLU A 279 -19.25 -0.51 1.22
CA GLU A 279 -19.19 0.72 0.42
C GLU A 279 -18.22 0.57 -0.76
N LEU A 280 -18.52 1.22 -1.88
CA LEU A 280 -17.54 1.49 -2.92
C LEU A 280 -16.82 2.78 -2.51
N ASN A 281 -15.53 2.69 -2.28
CA ASN A 281 -14.76 3.73 -1.62
C ASN A 281 -13.80 4.41 -2.58
N ILE A 282 -13.90 5.75 -2.67
CA ILE A 282 -12.98 6.60 -3.43
C ILE A 282 -12.26 7.62 -2.53
N TRP A 283 -12.40 7.54 -1.20
CA TRP A 283 -11.83 8.49 -0.25
C TRP A 283 -10.70 7.90 0.58
N ARG A 284 -9.64 8.67 0.83
CA ARG A 284 -8.65 8.44 1.88
C ARG A 284 -8.60 9.62 2.84
N ALA A 285 -8.22 9.40 4.08
CA ALA A 285 -7.86 10.49 4.98
C ALA A 285 -6.67 11.23 4.35
N PRO A 286 -6.82 12.50 3.91
CA PRO A 286 -5.76 13.17 3.19
C PRO A 286 -4.46 13.20 3.99
N THR A 287 -3.35 12.85 3.35
CA THR A 287 -2.03 13.00 3.94
C THR A 287 -1.60 14.48 3.95
N ASP A 288 -0.56 14.80 4.71
CA ASP A 288 0.00 16.14 4.67
C ASP A 288 0.49 16.50 3.24
N ASN A 289 0.95 15.51 2.47
CA ASN A 289 1.34 15.69 1.07
C ASN A 289 0.15 15.84 0.10
N ASP A 290 -1.06 15.55 0.52
CA ASP A 290 -2.29 15.87 -0.22
C ASP A 290 -2.74 17.33 -0.03
N MET A 291 -1.93 18.17 0.56
CA MET A 291 -2.25 19.53 1.00
C MET A 291 -3.00 20.36 -0.05
N TYR A 292 -2.61 20.27 -1.30
CA TYR A 292 -3.24 21.02 -2.39
C TYR A 292 -4.37 20.24 -3.05
N ILE A 293 -4.12 18.98 -3.40
CA ILE A 293 -5.10 18.18 -4.16
C ILE A 293 -6.36 17.88 -3.36
N LYS A 294 -6.27 17.78 -2.01
CA LYS A 294 -7.45 17.57 -1.14
C LYS A 294 -8.52 18.66 -1.29
N SER A 295 -8.14 19.86 -1.67
CA SER A 295 -9.11 20.94 -1.93
C SER A 295 -9.92 20.66 -3.18
N GLU A 296 -9.31 20.10 -4.22
CA GLU A 296 -9.96 19.68 -5.45
C GLU A 296 -10.87 18.47 -5.21
N TRP A 297 -10.40 17.49 -4.42
CA TRP A 297 -11.21 16.33 -4.01
C TRP A 297 -12.47 16.76 -3.24
N ARG A 298 -12.35 17.73 -2.34
CA ARG A 298 -13.51 18.26 -1.58
C ARG A 298 -14.46 19.08 -2.46
N LYS A 299 -13.95 19.86 -3.42
CA LYS A 299 -14.79 20.53 -4.42
C LYS A 299 -15.55 19.52 -5.28
N ALA A 300 -14.92 18.38 -5.58
CA ALA A 300 -15.54 17.26 -6.28
C ALA A 300 -16.43 16.38 -5.35
N HIS A 301 -16.51 16.68 -4.07
CA HIS A 301 -17.27 15.97 -3.03
C HIS A 301 -16.90 14.50 -2.89
N TYR A 302 -15.64 14.12 -3.10
CA TYR A 302 -15.17 12.74 -2.95
C TYR A 302 -15.34 12.23 -1.52
N ASP A 303 -15.20 13.11 -0.52
CA ASP A 303 -15.44 12.85 0.91
C ASP A 303 -16.89 12.51 1.27
N LYS A 304 -17.84 12.73 0.34
CA LYS A 304 -19.28 12.51 0.51
C LYS A 304 -19.87 11.62 -0.60
N ALA A 305 -18.99 10.95 -1.33
CA ALA A 305 -19.40 10.11 -2.44
C ALA A 305 -20.10 8.83 -1.94
N TYR A 306 -21.09 8.39 -2.68
CA TYR A 306 -21.81 7.14 -2.44
C TYR A 306 -22.22 6.48 -3.75
N THR A 307 -22.52 5.19 -3.69
CA THR A 307 -22.95 4.42 -4.85
C THR A 307 -24.45 4.52 -5.04
N ARG A 308 -24.89 4.77 -6.27
CA ARG A 308 -26.29 4.77 -6.68
C ARG A 308 -26.49 3.83 -7.87
N ALA A 309 -27.22 2.75 -7.65
CA ALA A 309 -27.58 1.81 -8.71
C ALA A 309 -28.86 2.26 -9.43
N TYR A 310 -28.92 2.02 -10.73
CA TYR A 310 -30.04 2.35 -11.62
C TYR A 310 -30.79 1.11 -12.09
N THR A 311 -30.04 0.06 -12.44
CA THR A 311 -30.60 -1.22 -12.90
C THR A 311 -29.82 -2.36 -12.28
N THR A 312 -30.52 -3.44 -11.99
CA THR A 312 -29.92 -4.68 -11.48
C THR A 312 -30.57 -5.87 -12.14
N GLU A 313 -29.77 -6.70 -12.76
CA GLU A 313 -30.16 -7.98 -13.33
C GLU A 313 -29.66 -9.11 -12.45
N VAL A 314 -30.52 -10.11 -12.22
CA VAL A 314 -30.21 -11.30 -11.45
C VAL A 314 -30.37 -12.53 -12.33
N VAL A 315 -29.30 -13.26 -12.55
CA VAL A 315 -29.31 -14.50 -13.35
C VAL A 315 -28.89 -15.67 -12.47
N GLN A 316 -29.87 -16.52 -12.14
CA GLN A 316 -29.61 -17.73 -11.38
C GLN A 316 -29.21 -18.87 -12.31
N GLY A 317 -28.01 -19.43 -12.10
CA GLY A 317 -27.51 -20.62 -12.79
C GLY A 317 -27.61 -21.89 -11.94
N LYS A 318 -27.16 -23.01 -12.48
CA LYS A 318 -27.16 -24.29 -11.78
C LYS A 318 -26.30 -24.32 -10.50
N HIS A 319 -25.18 -23.58 -10.50
CA HIS A 319 -24.16 -23.65 -9.45
C HIS A 319 -23.86 -22.29 -8.79
N GLY A 320 -24.68 -21.28 -9.06
CA GLY A 320 -24.44 -19.94 -8.53
C GLY A 320 -25.45 -18.92 -9.05
N VAL A 321 -25.32 -17.69 -8.59
CA VAL A 321 -26.08 -16.54 -9.04
C VAL A 321 -25.13 -15.43 -9.48
N LYS A 322 -25.46 -14.80 -10.61
CA LYS A 322 -24.77 -13.62 -11.12
C LYS A 322 -25.69 -12.41 -10.99
N ILE A 323 -25.22 -11.36 -10.35
CA ILE A 323 -25.94 -10.12 -10.11
C ILE A 323 -25.14 -9.00 -10.77
N THR A 324 -25.68 -8.38 -11.80
CA THR A 324 -25.04 -7.29 -12.54
C THR A 324 -25.83 -6.01 -12.35
N SER A 325 -25.19 -4.98 -11.86
CA SER A 325 -25.81 -3.68 -11.60
C SER A 325 -25.07 -2.59 -12.37
N HIS A 326 -25.82 -1.73 -13.06
CA HIS A 326 -25.32 -0.47 -13.56
C HIS A 326 -25.56 0.60 -12.51
N ALA A 327 -24.50 1.26 -12.10
CA ALA A 327 -24.50 2.21 -11.01
C ALA A 327 -23.56 3.40 -11.32
N SER A 328 -23.58 4.38 -10.48
CA SER A 328 -22.61 5.48 -10.48
C SER A 328 -22.12 5.76 -9.07
N VAL A 329 -20.90 6.23 -8.95
CA VAL A 329 -20.43 6.92 -7.76
C VAL A 329 -20.78 8.39 -7.92
N VAL A 330 -21.57 8.91 -6.99
CA VAL A 330 -22.15 10.25 -7.03
C VAL A 330 -22.00 10.92 -5.67
N ALA A 331 -22.20 12.24 -5.64
CA ALA A 331 -22.36 12.99 -4.39
C ALA A 331 -23.56 13.94 -4.51
N GLU A 332 -24.01 14.47 -3.38
CA GLU A 332 -25.07 15.48 -3.39
C GLU A 332 -24.65 16.70 -4.22
N THR A 333 -25.56 17.19 -5.06
CA THR A 333 -25.36 18.37 -5.93
C THR A 333 -24.24 18.28 -6.97
N VAL A 334 -23.59 17.14 -7.12
CA VAL A 334 -22.49 16.90 -8.05
C VAL A 334 -22.93 15.87 -9.10
N GLN A 335 -22.47 16.04 -10.34
CA GLN A 335 -22.67 15.05 -11.39
C GLN A 335 -21.95 13.74 -11.04
N LYS A 336 -22.25 12.67 -11.76
CA LYS A 336 -21.59 11.39 -11.53
C LYS A 336 -20.07 11.51 -11.67
N ILE A 337 -19.38 11.02 -10.68
CA ILE A 337 -17.90 10.97 -10.62
C ILE A 337 -17.43 9.78 -11.44
N LEU A 338 -18.06 8.62 -11.21
CA LEU A 338 -17.78 7.38 -11.93
C LEU A 338 -19.08 6.76 -12.46
N ASP A 339 -19.05 6.24 -13.69
CA ASP A 339 -19.96 5.19 -14.14
C ASP A 339 -19.36 3.85 -13.76
N VAL A 340 -20.15 2.98 -13.14
CA VAL A 340 -19.67 1.66 -12.71
C VAL A 340 -20.63 0.54 -13.11
N THR A 341 -20.08 -0.56 -13.58
CA THR A 341 -20.80 -1.83 -13.70
C THR A 341 -20.26 -2.77 -12.66
N ILE A 342 -21.09 -3.14 -11.69
CA ILE A 342 -20.72 -4.05 -10.59
C ILE A 342 -21.34 -5.41 -10.86
N THR A 343 -20.54 -6.43 -10.98
CA THR A 343 -20.97 -7.82 -11.13
C THR A 343 -20.49 -8.64 -9.93
N TRP A 344 -21.43 -9.20 -9.19
CA TRP A 344 -21.18 -10.18 -8.15
C TRP A 344 -21.57 -11.57 -8.68
N THR A 345 -20.65 -12.52 -8.63
CA THR A 345 -20.92 -13.92 -8.90
C THR A 345 -20.75 -14.70 -7.59
N ILE A 346 -21.85 -15.27 -7.10
CA ILE A 346 -21.87 -16.00 -5.82
C ILE A 346 -22.12 -17.47 -6.13
N ASP A 347 -21.18 -18.33 -5.75
CA ASP A 347 -21.30 -19.78 -5.95
C ASP A 347 -22.09 -20.46 -4.82
N ALA A 348 -22.36 -21.74 -5.00
CA ALA A 348 -23.13 -22.55 -4.04
C ALA A 348 -22.40 -22.79 -2.70
N ALA A 349 -21.10 -22.53 -2.62
CA ALA A 349 -20.30 -22.59 -1.39
C ALA A 349 -20.25 -21.25 -0.64
N GLY A 350 -20.74 -20.17 -1.25
CA GLY A 350 -20.72 -18.82 -0.69
C GLY A 350 -19.47 -18.00 -1.04
N LYS A 351 -18.65 -18.47 -1.98
CA LYS A 351 -17.57 -17.67 -2.57
C LYS A 351 -18.18 -16.55 -3.40
N ILE A 352 -17.60 -15.36 -3.31
CA ILE A 352 -18.04 -14.15 -3.99
C ILE A 352 -16.94 -13.69 -4.94
N ASP A 353 -17.17 -13.76 -6.24
CA ASP A 353 -16.30 -13.16 -7.24
C ASP A 353 -16.86 -11.78 -7.61
N ALA A 354 -16.04 -10.76 -7.48
CA ALA A 354 -16.31 -9.37 -7.84
C ALA A 354 -15.69 -9.04 -9.20
N ASP A 355 -16.43 -8.31 -10.03
CA ASP A 355 -15.97 -7.75 -11.29
C ASP A 355 -16.56 -6.35 -11.43
N ILE A 356 -15.74 -5.33 -11.27
CA ILE A 356 -16.14 -3.94 -11.24
C ILE A 356 -15.44 -3.21 -12.38
N GLU A 357 -16.22 -2.77 -13.37
CA GLU A 357 -15.75 -1.89 -14.44
C GLU A 357 -16.13 -0.45 -14.09
N ALA A 358 -15.18 0.46 -14.18
CA ALA A 358 -15.38 1.87 -13.84
C ALA A 358 -14.86 2.79 -14.94
N THR A 359 -15.62 3.83 -15.22
CA THR A 359 -15.23 4.92 -16.11
C THR A 359 -15.34 6.24 -15.35
N LYS A 360 -14.21 6.94 -15.18
CA LYS A 360 -14.16 8.25 -14.54
C LYS A 360 -14.52 9.35 -15.54
N ASP A 361 -15.33 10.30 -15.13
CA ASP A 361 -15.49 11.54 -15.87
C ASP A 361 -14.16 12.32 -15.86
N GLY A 362 -13.67 12.68 -17.06
CA GLY A 362 -12.38 13.34 -17.24
C GLY A 362 -12.31 14.77 -16.67
N GLU A 363 -13.43 15.39 -16.34
CA GLU A 363 -13.47 16.71 -15.71
C GLU A 363 -13.20 16.65 -14.19
N PHE A 364 -13.29 15.46 -13.60
CA PHE A 364 -13.01 15.26 -12.18
C PHE A 364 -11.51 15.02 -11.92
N PRO A 365 -10.98 15.47 -10.77
CA PRO A 365 -9.58 15.25 -10.40
C PRO A 365 -9.22 13.76 -10.31
N ASP A 366 -7.93 13.47 -10.19
CA ASP A 366 -7.43 12.13 -9.91
C ASP A 366 -8.07 11.56 -8.65
N LEU A 367 -8.30 10.25 -8.64
CA LEU A 367 -8.91 9.60 -7.48
C LEU A 367 -7.89 9.42 -6.36
N PRO A 368 -8.24 9.69 -5.09
CA PRO A 368 -7.40 9.31 -3.94
C PRO A 368 -7.19 7.81 -3.84
N ARG A 369 -8.25 7.04 -4.08
CA ARG A 369 -8.27 5.57 -4.12
C ARG A 369 -9.51 5.06 -4.85
N PHE A 370 -9.54 3.78 -5.18
CA PHE A 370 -10.75 3.09 -5.61
C PHE A 370 -10.71 1.63 -5.12
N GLY A 371 -11.76 1.24 -4.42
CA GLY A 371 -11.92 -0.13 -3.94
C GLY A 371 -13.23 -0.36 -3.20
N VAL A 372 -13.31 -1.44 -2.46
CA VAL A 372 -14.42 -1.72 -1.54
C VAL A 372 -13.96 -1.53 -0.11
N ARG A 373 -14.83 -0.92 0.71
CA ARG A 373 -14.64 -0.75 2.15
C ARG A 373 -15.66 -1.61 2.88
N MET A 374 -15.19 -2.48 3.75
CA MET A 374 -15.99 -3.37 4.57
C MET A 374 -15.78 -3.07 6.06
N PHE A 375 -16.84 -3.14 6.82
CA PHE A 375 -16.83 -2.97 8.27
C PHE A 375 -17.06 -4.34 8.92
N LEU A 376 -15.96 -5.03 9.23
CA LEU A 376 -15.99 -6.42 9.65
C LEU A 376 -16.07 -6.56 11.18
N ASP A 377 -16.50 -7.75 11.65
CA ASP A 377 -16.47 -8.10 13.07
C ASP A 377 -15.07 -7.83 13.66
N LYS A 378 -15.01 -6.99 14.70
CA LYS A 378 -13.76 -6.57 15.37
C LYS A 378 -12.94 -7.73 15.93
N LYS A 379 -13.53 -8.92 16.05
CA LYS A 379 -12.82 -10.14 16.43
C LYS A 379 -11.90 -10.71 15.35
N LEU A 380 -12.00 -10.24 14.11
CA LEU A 380 -11.10 -10.59 13.01
C LEU A 380 -9.81 -9.75 13.09
N ALA A 381 -9.08 -9.91 14.19
CA ALA A 381 -7.96 -9.06 14.56
C ALA A 381 -6.60 -9.48 13.97
N ASP A 382 -6.49 -10.73 13.47
CA ASP A 382 -5.25 -11.26 12.93
C ASP A 382 -5.25 -11.13 11.40
N VAL A 383 -4.15 -10.65 10.85
CA VAL A 383 -3.94 -10.49 9.41
C VAL A 383 -2.83 -11.42 8.94
N ARG A 384 -3.06 -12.06 7.80
CA ARG A 384 -2.03 -12.77 7.04
C ARG A 384 -2.14 -12.36 5.59
N TYR A 385 -1.03 -11.91 4.99
CA TYR A 385 -1.07 -11.47 3.60
C TYR A 385 0.20 -11.85 2.84
N PHE A 386 0.10 -11.96 1.52
CA PHE A 386 1.19 -12.05 0.58
C PHE A 386 1.20 -10.79 -0.27
N GLY A 387 2.28 -10.03 -0.18
CA GLY A 387 2.48 -8.75 -0.84
C GLY A 387 3.66 -7.99 -0.24
N MET A 388 3.76 -6.71 -0.52
CA MET A 388 4.83 -5.85 0.01
C MET A 388 4.60 -5.49 1.48
N GLY A 389 5.62 -5.76 2.30
CA GLY A 389 5.63 -5.52 3.75
C GLY A 389 7.02 -5.67 4.37
N PRO A 390 7.12 -5.74 5.71
CA PRO A 390 6.03 -5.70 6.69
C PRO A 390 5.46 -4.29 6.97
N GLN A 391 6.21 -3.22 6.60
CA GLN A 391 5.78 -1.83 6.76
C GLN A 391 4.68 -1.47 5.74
N GLU A 392 3.98 -0.37 6.00
CA GLU A 392 3.10 0.22 5.01
C GLU A 392 3.83 0.50 3.71
N SER A 393 3.15 0.35 2.61
CA SER A 393 3.70 0.55 1.28
C SER A 393 2.65 1.11 0.33
N TYR A 394 3.13 1.98 -0.57
CA TYR A 394 2.35 2.66 -1.61
C TYR A 394 3.10 2.56 -2.93
N ARG A 395 2.45 2.86 -4.04
CA ARG A 395 3.04 2.71 -5.37
C ARG A 395 4.34 3.52 -5.60
N ASP A 396 4.53 4.61 -4.86
CA ASP A 396 5.71 5.48 -4.89
C ASP A 396 6.56 5.43 -3.59
N LYS A 397 6.11 4.69 -2.57
CA LYS A 397 6.78 4.53 -1.27
C LYS A 397 6.74 3.06 -0.89
N HIS A 398 7.68 2.26 -1.37
CA HIS A 398 7.75 0.81 -1.15
C HIS A 398 9.16 0.22 -1.13
N GLN A 399 10.20 1.04 -1.23
CA GLN A 399 11.58 0.55 -1.20
C GLN A 399 11.96 -0.09 0.14
N ALA A 400 11.30 0.32 1.25
CA ALA A 400 11.48 -0.32 2.55
C ALA A 400 10.80 -1.70 2.67
N ALA A 401 9.90 -2.03 1.75
CA ALA A 401 9.12 -3.25 1.75
C ALA A 401 9.67 -4.29 0.78
N SER A 402 9.32 -5.55 0.99
CA SER A 402 9.61 -6.65 0.07
C SER A 402 8.45 -7.63 0.04
N HIS A 403 8.34 -8.42 -1.04
CA HIS A 403 7.32 -9.46 -1.12
C HIS A 403 7.57 -10.57 -0.10
N GLY A 404 6.56 -10.85 0.69
CA GLY A 404 6.63 -11.86 1.75
C GLY A 404 5.26 -12.34 2.19
N LEU A 405 5.25 -13.45 2.92
CA LEU A 405 4.07 -13.92 3.62
C LEU A 405 4.11 -13.42 5.06
N TYR A 406 3.45 -12.31 5.30
CA TYR A 406 3.46 -11.61 6.58
C TYR A 406 2.28 -11.99 7.45
N ARG A 407 2.46 -11.81 8.76
CA ARG A 407 1.44 -11.94 9.79
C ARG A 407 1.57 -10.78 10.76
N ALA A 408 0.45 -10.19 11.11
CA ALA A 408 0.38 -9.09 12.06
C ALA A 408 -0.96 -9.11 12.80
N ASN A 409 -1.06 -8.37 13.88
CA ASN A 409 -2.35 -7.93 14.39
C ASN A 409 -2.73 -6.63 13.68
N ILE A 410 -4.03 -6.36 13.51
CA ILE A 410 -4.50 -5.13 12.85
C ILE A 410 -3.93 -3.86 13.52
N GLY A 411 -3.80 -3.86 14.84
CA GLY A 411 -3.19 -2.74 15.55
C GLY A 411 -1.74 -2.47 15.16
N ASP A 412 -0.99 -3.52 14.78
CA ASP A 412 0.42 -3.41 14.39
C ASP A 412 0.60 -2.88 12.95
N LEU A 413 -0.48 -2.84 12.15
CA LEU A 413 -0.46 -2.26 10.80
C LEU A 413 -0.65 -0.74 10.82
N HIS A 414 -1.02 -0.16 11.95
CA HIS A 414 -1.26 1.27 12.10
C HIS A 414 0.05 2.02 12.33
N GLU A 415 0.39 2.95 11.45
CA GLU A 415 1.46 3.91 11.70
C GLU A 415 0.88 5.10 12.47
N ASP A 416 1.43 5.36 13.64
CA ASP A 416 0.84 6.29 14.62
C ASP A 416 1.33 7.73 14.38
N TYR A 417 1.17 8.25 13.16
CA TYR A 417 1.51 9.63 12.83
C TYR A 417 0.86 10.59 13.84
N ILE A 418 1.65 11.54 14.37
CA ILE A 418 1.19 12.48 15.40
C ILE A 418 -0.05 13.23 14.94
N ARG A 419 -0.08 13.69 13.68
CA ARG A 419 -1.30 14.11 13.01
C ARG A 419 -1.87 12.95 12.21
N PRO A 420 -3.03 12.39 12.61
CA PRO A 420 -3.65 11.26 11.92
C PRO A 420 -3.95 11.55 10.46
N GLN A 421 -3.69 10.57 9.61
CA GLN A 421 -3.86 10.63 8.16
C GLN A 421 -3.88 9.22 7.58
N GLU A 422 -4.04 9.06 6.27
CA GLU A 422 -3.92 7.76 5.60
C GLU A 422 -2.62 7.08 5.99
N ASN A 423 -2.71 5.81 6.41
CA ASN A 423 -1.57 4.99 6.81
C ASN A 423 -1.91 3.50 6.71
N GLY A 424 -0.90 2.64 6.80
CA GLY A 424 -1.06 1.20 6.94
C GLY A 424 -1.58 0.49 5.69
N SER A 425 -1.50 1.09 4.50
CA SER A 425 -1.77 0.39 3.25
C SER A 425 -0.62 -0.54 2.90
N HIS A 426 -0.95 -1.67 2.25
CA HIS A 426 0.03 -2.61 1.71
C HIS A 426 -0.18 -2.76 0.21
N TYR A 427 0.86 -2.47 -0.54
CA TYR A 427 0.89 -2.44 -2.00
C TYR A 427 1.26 -3.81 -2.58
N ASP A 428 0.84 -4.07 -3.82
CA ASP A 428 1.20 -5.24 -4.63
C ASP A 428 0.93 -6.58 -3.92
N CYS A 429 -0.33 -6.74 -3.43
CA CYS A 429 -0.80 -7.92 -2.72
C CYS A 429 -1.65 -8.80 -3.64
N GLU A 430 -1.50 -10.12 -3.55
CA GLU A 430 -2.35 -11.08 -4.26
C GLU A 430 -3.31 -11.83 -3.30
N TYR A 431 -3.02 -11.76 -2.00
CA TYR A 431 -3.75 -12.50 -0.97
C TYR A 431 -3.72 -11.73 0.34
N VAL A 432 -4.88 -11.61 0.98
CA VAL A 432 -5.01 -11.13 2.37
C VAL A 432 -6.12 -11.90 3.08
N GLU A 433 -5.86 -12.30 4.32
CA GLU A 433 -6.76 -13.03 5.19
C GLU A 433 -6.88 -12.27 6.52
N LEU A 434 -8.10 -11.87 6.87
CA LEU A 434 -8.43 -11.40 8.21
C LEU A 434 -9.10 -12.53 8.97
N ASN A 435 -8.59 -12.85 10.15
CA ASN A 435 -9.07 -14.01 10.86
C ASN A 435 -8.93 -13.91 12.39
N ASN A 436 -9.44 -14.92 13.04
CA ASN A 436 -9.16 -15.27 14.44
C ASN A 436 -9.01 -16.80 14.55
N SER A 437 -8.97 -17.33 15.77
CA SER A 437 -8.81 -18.77 15.98
C SER A 437 -9.96 -19.64 15.41
N ARG A 438 -11.10 -19.05 15.01
CA ARG A 438 -12.34 -19.79 14.66
C ARG A 438 -12.82 -19.56 13.24
N TYR A 439 -12.68 -18.37 12.68
CA TYR A 439 -13.22 -18.00 11.38
C TYR A 439 -12.42 -16.84 10.78
N GLY A 440 -12.64 -16.57 9.50
CA GLY A 440 -11.97 -15.50 8.79
C GLY A 440 -12.63 -15.19 7.46
N ILE A 441 -12.09 -14.18 6.81
CA ILE A 441 -12.41 -13.80 5.44
C ILE A 441 -11.13 -13.62 4.65
N VAL A 442 -11.12 -14.11 3.43
CA VAL A 442 -10.00 -13.94 2.50
C VAL A 442 -10.43 -13.02 1.38
N ALA A 443 -9.55 -12.07 1.01
CA ALA A 443 -9.58 -11.42 -0.28
C ALA A 443 -8.38 -11.86 -1.10
N SER A 444 -8.61 -12.20 -2.38
CA SER A 444 -7.57 -12.67 -3.28
C SER A 444 -7.89 -12.25 -4.71
N ALA A 445 -6.87 -12.05 -5.56
CA ALA A 445 -7.04 -11.66 -6.93
C ALA A 445 -5.95 -12.25 -7.83
N GLU A 446 -6.22 -12.33 -9.14
CA GLU A 446 -5.20 -12.70 -10.14
C GLU A 446 -4.22 -11.58 -10.44
N LYS A 447 -4.67 -10.34 -10.32
CA LYS A 447 -3.83 -9.14 -10.43
C LYS A 447 -3.65 -8.55 -9.05
N ALA A 448 -2.46 -8.11 -8.76
CA ALA A 448 -2.16 -7.50 -7.49
C ALA A 448 -3.08 -6.29 -7.19
N PHE A 449 -3.39 -6.13 -5.93
CA PHE A 449 -4.23 -5.08 -5.37
C PHE A 449 -3.55 -4.48 -4.13
N SER A 450 -4.09 -3.42 -3.59
CA SER A 450 -3.68 -2.91 -2.29
C SER A 450 -4.74 -3.24 -1.24
N PHE A 451 -4.33 -3.44 0.01
CA PHE A 451 -5.28 -3.53 1.11
C PHE A 451 -4.89 -2.61 2.27
N ASN A 452 -5.90 -2.26 3.04
CA ASN A 452 -5.74 -1.60 4.35
C ASN A 452 -6.67 -2.28 5.35
N ALA A 453 -6.19 -2.53 6.56
CA ALA A 453 -7.00 -3.03 7.65
C ALA A 453 -6.68 -2.22 8.91
N SER A 454 -7.69 -1.54 9.45
CA SER A 454 -7.52 -0.58 10.54
C SER A 454 -8.66 -0.66 11.56
N TYR A 455 -8.40 -0.23 12.78
CA TYR A 455 -9.45 0.05 13.76
C TYR A 455 -10.02 1.47 13.63
N TYR A 456 -9.50 2.29 12.73
CA TYR A 456 -9.94 3.67 12.53
C TYR A 456 -10.57 3.83 11.15
N THR A 457 -11.65 4.60 11.08
CA THR A 457 -12.22 5.01 9.80
C THR A 457 -11.41 6.17 9.21
N GLN A 458 -11.53 6.36 7.91
CA GLN A 458 -10.87 7.47 7.21
C GLN A 458 -11.38 8.82 7.73
N GLU A 459 -12.65 8.90 8.07
CA GLU A 459 -13.31 10.07 8.64
C GLU A 459 -12.80 10.39 10.06
N GLU A 460 -12.50 9.36 10.86
CA GLU A 460 -11.91 9.55 12.18
C GLU A 460 -10.47 10.05 12.06
N LEU A 461 -9.65 9.44 11.18
CA LEU A 461 -8.29 9.88 10.93
C LEU A 461 -8.23 11.32 10.43
N GLU A 462 -9.10 11.71 9.50
CA GLU A 462 -9.13 13.07 8.95
C GLU A 462 -9.58 14.12 9.98
N LYS A 463 -10.51 13.76 10.85
CA LYS A 463 -11.13 14.68 11.80
C LYS A 463 -10.20 15.07 12.95
N LYS A 464 -9.29 14.18 13.33
CA LYS A 464 -8.44 14.37 14.50
C LYS A 464 -7.16 15.13 14.16
N THR A 465 -6.74 15.98 15.08
CA THR A 465 -5.50 16.74 14.95
C THR A 465 -4.32 16.03 15.63
N HIS A 466 -4.60 15.14 16.58
CA HIS A 466 -3.58 14.39 17.32
C HIS A 466 -3.96 12.91 17.43
N ASN A 467 -2.95 12.05 17.38
CA ASN A 467 -3.10 10.60 17.44
C ASN A 467 -3.69 10.08 18.76
N TYR A 468 -3.46 10.78 19.86
CA TYR A 468 -4.03 10.41 21.16
C TYR A 468 -5.54 10.69 21.27
N GLU A 469 -6.11 11.45 20.34
CA GLU A 469 -7.54 11.74 20.27
C GLU A 469 -8.34 10.68 19.51
N LEU A 470 -7.65 9.77 18.82
CA LEU A 470 -8.29 8.76 17.98
C LEU A 470 -9.16 7.81 18.79
N THR A 471 -10.35 7.55 18.27
CA THR A 471 -11.32 6.60 18.82
C THR A 471 -11.50 5.44 17.84
N GLU A 472 -11.29 4.23 18.31
CA GLU A 472 -11.50 3.05 17.50
C GLU A 472 -12.96 2.86 17.08
N SER A 473 -13.17 2.42 15.85
CA SER A 473 -14.44 1.93 15.34
C SER A 473 -14.93 0.70 16.12
N ASP A 474 -16.23 0.42 16.06
CA ASP A 474 -16.80 -0.85 16.52
C ASP A 474 -16.44 -2.04 15.60
N SER A 475 -15.81 -1.77 14.49
CA SER A 475 -15.49 -2.69 13.41
C SER A 475 -14.00 -2.65 13.04
N VAL A 476 -13.53 -3.72 12.40
CA VAL A 476 -12.35 -3.63 11.55
C VAL A 476 -12.77 -2.98 10.23
N VAL A 477 -12.15 -1.87 9.90
CA VAL A 477 -12.29 -1.20 8.60
C VAL A 477 -11.33 -1.85 7.62
N PHE A 478 -11.88 -2.63 6.70
CA PHE A 478 -11.10 -3.40 5.73
C PHE A 478 -11.34 -2.89 4.32
N CYS A 479 -10.30 -2.37 3.70
CA CYS A 479 -10.31 -1.91 2.32
C CYS A 479 -9.57 -2.89 1.42
N VAL A 480 -10.16 -3.19 0.27
CA VAL A 480 -9.53 -3.95 -0.83
C VAL A 480 -9.59 -3.02 -2.04
N ASP A 481 -8.42 -2.56 -2.51
CA ASP A 481 -8.32 -1.44 -3.43
C ASP A 481 -7.67 -1.84 -4.75
N TYR A 482 -8.26 -1.42 -5.86
CA TYR A 482 -7.64 -1.47 -7.18
C TYR A 482 -6.35 -0.66 -7.20
N ALA A 483 -6.41 0.58 -6.74
CA ALA A 483 -5.27 1.48 -6.66
C ALA A 483 -5.50 2.60 -5.64
N LEU A 484 -4.38 3.17 -5.17
CA LEU A 484 -4.30 4.44 -4.46
C LEU A 484 -3.45 5.42 -5.25
N ASN A 485 -3.76 6.72 -5.14
CA ASN A 485 -2.87 7.78 -5.59
C ASN A 485 -1.55 7.73 -4.80
N GLY A 486 -0.44 8.06 -5.43
CA GLY A 486 0.85 8.17 -4.75
C GLY A 486 0.81 9.11 -3.54
N ILE A 487 1.82 9.02 -2.70
CA ILE A 487 1.99 9.84 -1.51
C ILE A 487 2.72 11.16 -1.85
N GLY A 488 3.83 11.07 -2.61
CA GLY A 488 4.64 12.21 -3.00
C GLY A 488 5.30 12.96 -1.85
N SER A 489 5.64 14.23 -2.10
CA SER A 489 6.23 15.15 -1.12
C SER A 489 5.60 16.56 -1.22
N ASN A 490 4.36 16.66 -1.71
CA ASN A 490 3.73 17.93 -2.10
C ASN A 490 3.18 18.76 -0.92
N SER A 491 3.60 18.51 0.30
CA SER A 491 3.45 19.50 1.38
C SER A 491 4.31 20.75 1.14
N CYS A 492 5.52 20.57 0.60
CA CYS A 492 6.40 21.63 0.09
C CYS A 492 7.00 21.31 -1.29
N GLY A 493 7.07 20.04 -1.65
CA GLY A 493 7.65 19.54 -2.90
C GLY A 493 6.72 19.65 -4.11
N PRO A 494 7.12 19.06 -5.24
CA PRO A 494 6.31 19.04 -6.45
C PRO A 494 5.09 18.14 -6.29
N VAL A 495 4.16 18.26 -7.23
CA VAL A 495 3.03 17.34 -7.35
C VAL A 495 3.53 15.92 -7.59
N VAL A 496 2.73 14.92 -7.17
CA VAL A 496 3.00 13.50 -7.42
C VAL A 496 3.29 13.27 -8.89
N LEU A 497 4.34 12.51 -9.20
CA LEU A 497 4.74 12.17 -10.56
C LEU A 497 3.61 11.42 -11.29
N ASP A 498 3.43 11.67 -12.58
CA ASP A 498 2.33 11.12 -13.37
C ASP A 498 2.22 9.59 -13.30
N GLN A 499 3.36 8.91 -13.22
CA GLN A 499 3.44 7.45 -13.09
C GLN A 499 2.85 6.91 -11.78
N TYR A 500 2.76 7.73 -10.74
CA TYR A 500 2.22 7.36 -9.44
C TYR A 500 0.82 7.93 -9.18
N ARG A 501 0.29 8.71 -10.12
CA ARG A 501 -1.06 9.27 -10.00
C ARG A 501 -2.10 8.20 -10.33
N PHE A 502 -3.25 8.27 -9.66
CA PHE A 502 -4.41 7.47 -10.02
C PHE A 502 -5.32 8.29 -10.95
N ASN A 503 -4.84 8.44 -12.18
CA ASN A 503 -5.48 9.22 -13.24
C ASN A 503 -6.17 8.34 -14.31
N ASP A 504 -6.30 7.04 -14.08
CA ASP A 504 -7.00 6.12 -14.97
C ASP A 504 -8.43 6.60 -15.24
N VAL A 505 -8.80 6.69 -16.50
CA VAL A 505 -10.17 7.04 -16.93
C VAL A 505 -11.05 5.80 -17.04
N LEU A 506 -10.49 4.69 -17.49
CA LEU A 506 -11.17 3.40 -17.63
C LEU A 506 -10.34 2.32 -16.93
N PHE A 507 -10.96 1.61 -15.99
CA PHE A 507 -10.29 0.53 -15.29
C PHE A 507 -11.26 -0.57 -14.87
N ARG A 508 -10.71 -1.75 -14.57
CA ARG A 508 -11.47 -2.93 -14.15
C ARG A 508 -10.80 -3.57 -12.96
N PHE A 509 -11.56 -3.79 -11.91
CA PHE A 509 -11.11 -4.41 -10.68
C PHE A 509 -11.82 -5.75 -10.46
N GLN A 510 -11.04 -6.83 -10.38
CA GLN A 510 -11.51 -8.18 -10.15
C GLN A 510 -10.85 -8.75 -8.90
N PHE A 511 -11.65 -9.27 -7.98
CA PHE A 511 -11.18 -9.93 -6.77
C PHE A 511 -12.21 -10.93 -6.28
N THR A 512 -11.79 -11.81 -5.38
CA THR A 512 -12.62 -12.84 -4.77
C THR A 512 -12.65 -12.66 -3.26
N LEU A 513 -13.83 -12.75 -2.65
CA LEU A 513 -14.03 -12.78 -1.20
C LEU A 513 -14.53 -14.17 -0.78
N VAL A 514 -13.90 -14.75 0.25
CA VAL A 514 -14.28 -16.06 0.77
C VAL A 514 -14.36 -16.00 2.30
N PRO A 515 -15.57 -15.87 2.87
CA PRO A 515 -15.78 -16.12 4.28
C PRO A 515 -15.60 -17.62 4.57
N TYR A 516 -14.99 -17.95 5.69
CA TYR A 516 -14.77 -19.35 6.08
C TYR A 516 -14.80 -19.55 7.60
N VAL A 517 -14.98 -20.80 8.03
CA VAL A 517 -14.85 -21.22 9.42
C VAL A 517 -13.78 -22.30 9.50
N LYS A 518 -12.90 -22.18 10.49
CA LYS A 518 -11.89 -23.21 10.78
C LYS A 518 -12.60 -24.44 11.36
N GLY A 519 -12.41 -25.60 10.73
CA GLY A 519 -12.97 -26.87 11.16
C GLY A 519 -12.33 -27.41 12.44
#